data_6fa812b923e63f1446f5dfd38d7866dc
#
_entry.id   6fa812b923e63f1446f5dfd38d7866dc
#
_cell.length_a   1.000
_cell.length_b   1.000
_cell.length_c   1.000
_cell.angle_alpha   90.00
_cell.angle_beta   90.00
_cell.angle_gamma   90.00
#
_symmetry.space_group_name_H-M   'P 1'
#
loop_
_entity.id
_entity.type
_entity.pdbx_description
1 polymer ?
#
loop_
_entity_poly.entity_id
_entity_poly.type
_entity_poly.pdbx_seq_one_letter_code
_entity_poly.pdbx_strand_id
1 'polypeptide(L)'
;LAENETPANEELVLAMIYTETKGLEADVMQSSESATGYTNTITDSKESIRQGVIYLTENLQLAEEKGVEVWTAVQAYNFGPAYIDYIAEHGGEHTLPLAKEYSRTVVAPSLGNTTGETYTYYHPLALLSGGKLYVNGGNIYYARQVQFNMRLMQFFNFF
;
A
#
# COMPACT_ATOMS: atom_id res chain seq x y z
N LEU A 1 10.16 -6.66 13.77
CA LEU A 1 9.44 -7.80 13.15
C LEU A 1 9.28 -8.96 14.13
N ALA A 2 10.34 -9.41 14.78
CA ALA A 2 10.27 -10.54 15.72
C ALA A 2 9.28 -10.34 16.89
N GLU A 3 9.04 -9.10 17.29
CA GLU A 3 8.10 -8.75 18.37
C GLU A 3 6.62 -8.90 17.95
N ASN A 4 6.34 -8.90 16.66
CA ASN A 4 4.97 -8.86 16.12
C ASN A 4 4.53 -10.21 15.50
N GLU A 5 5.37 -11.26 15.55
CA GLU A 5 5.08 -12.58 14.96
C GLU A 5 4.51 -12.48 13.53
N THR A 6 5.07 -11.56 12.72
CA THR A 6 4.54 -11.19 11.41
C THR A 6 5.04 -12.09 10.29
N PRO A 7 4.20 -12.43 9.28
CA PRO A 7 4.67 -13.04 8.03
C PRO A 7 5.42 -12.04 7.12
N ALA A 8 5.42 -10.75 7.44
CA ALA A 8 6.21 -9.76 6.71
C ALA A 8 7.70 -10.00 6.92
N ASN A 9 8.50 -9.88 5.86
CA ASN A 9 9.94 -9.90 5.95
C ASN A 9 10.54 -8.49 5.97
N GLU A 10 11.80 -8.39 6.37
CA GLU A 10 12.51 -7.11 6.48
C GLU A 10 12.60 -6.37 5.13
N GLU A 11 12.84 -7.11 4.05
CA GLU A 11 12.94 -6.55 2.69
C GLU A 11 11.65 -5.83 2.28
N LEU A 12 10.49 -6.47 2.54
CA LEU A 12 9.19 -5.89 2.23
C LEU A 12 8.95 -4.61 3.04
N VAL A 13 9.22 -4.65 4.34
CA VAL A 13 9.01 -3.49 5.22
C VAL A 13 9.90 -2.32 4.81
N LEU A 14 11.18 -2.57 4.51
CA LEU A 14 12.10 -1.54 4.03
C LEU A 14 11.69 -0.96 2.68
N ALA A 15 11.21 -1.81 1.76
CA ALA A 15 10.69 -1.35 0.47
C ALA A 15 9.43 -0.48 0.63
N MET A 16 8.56 -0.81 1.59
CA MET A 16 7.39 0.01 1.91
C MET A 16 7.80 1.36 2.51
N ILE A 17 8.70 1.39 3.50
CA ILE A 17 9.24 2.64 4.08
C ILE A 17 9.81 3.54 2.96
N TYR A 18 10.57 2.95 2.06
CA TYR A 18 11.14 3.71 0.94
C TYR A 18 10.06 4.23 -0.03
N THR A 19 9.00 3.46 -0.24
CA THR A 19 7.89 3.86 -1.10
C THR A 19 7.08 4.99 -0.49
N GLU A 20 6.84 4.96 0.83
CA GLU A 20 6.05 5.97 1.54
C GLU A 20 6.81 7.30 1.66
N THR A 21 7.99 7.27 2.26
CA THR A 21 8.68 8.49 2.70
C THR A 21 10.17 8.54 2.36
N LYS A 22 10.72 7.47 1.76
CA LYS A 22 12.17 7.26 1.62
C LYS A 22 12.92 7.26 2.96
N GLY A 23 12.19 7.08 4.07
CA GLY A 23 12.72 7.15 5.43
C GLY A 23 13.04 8.57 5.90
N LEU A 24 12.50 9.61 5.26
CA LEU A 24 12.82 11.02 5.55
C LEU A 24 11.83 11.70 6.48
N GLU A 25 10.74 11.05 6.85
CA GLU A 25 9.70 11.59 7.73
C GLU A 25 9.67 10.86 9.07
N ALA A 26 9.05 11.45 10.09
CA ALA A 26 8.87 10.79 11.39
C ALA A 26 7.88 9.62 11.29
N ASP A 27 6.78 9.80 10.57
CA ASP A 27 5.86 8.71 10.21
C ASP A 27 6.34 8.02 8.94
N VAL A 28 7.44 7.26 9.07
CA VAL A 28 8.16 6.64 7.93
C VAL A 28 7.34 5.65 7.13
N MET A 29 6.31 5.03 7.72
CA MET A 29 5.39 4.11 7.08
C MET A 29 4.00 4.71 6.80
N GLN A 30 3.81 6.02 7.06
CA GLN A 30 2.51 6.70 6.92
C GLN A 30 1.37 5.95 7.64
N SER A 31 1.66 5.46 8.85
CA SER A 31 0.80 4.55 9.60
C SER A 31 -0.13 5.25 10.60
N SER A 32 -0.06 6.59 10.69
CA SER A 32 -0.88 7.39 11.62
C SER A 32 -2.36 7.12 11.48
N GLU A 33 -2.87 7.03 10.25
CA GLU A 33 -4.29 6.84 10.00
C GLU A 33 -4.80 5.47 10.49
N SER A 34 -4.01 4.40 10.29
CA SER A 34 -4.32 3.07 10.81
C SER A 34 -4.29 3.00 12.35
N ALA A 35 -3.48 3.85 12.99
CA ALA A 35 -3.37 3.89 14.45
C ALA A 35 -4.48 4.70 15.13
N THR A 36 -4.84 5.84 14.56
CA THR A 36 -5.66 6.87 15.25
C THR A 36 -6.88 7.33 14.46
N GLY A 37 -7.01 6.95 13.20
CA GLY A 37 -8.00 7.48 12.26
C GLY A 37 -7.66 8.87 11.69
N TYR A 38 -6.49 9.44 12.06
CA TYR A 38 -6.04 10.74 11.59
C TYR A 38 -4.62 10.66 11.04
N THR A 39 -4.35 11.41 9.98
CA THR A 39 -3.00 11.51 9.39
C THR A 39 -2.05 12.34 10.26
N ASN A 40 -0.73 12.09 10.13
CA ASN A 40 0.34 12.87 10.78
C ASN A 40 0.27 12.94 12.32
N THR A 41 -0.26 11.93 12.98
CA THR A 41 -0.34 11.86 14.46
C THR A 41 0.87 11.17 15.08
N ILE A 42 1.56 10.32 14.32
CA ILE A 42 2.79 9.66 14.76
C ILE A 42 3.99 10.55 14.47
N THR A 43 4.77 10.84 15.51
CA THR A 43 5.95 11.71 15.46
C THR A 43 7.26 10.98 15.77
N ASP A 44 7.21 9.67 15.89
CA ASP A 44 8.36 8.80 16.18
C ASP A 44 8.43 7.66 15.18
N SER A 45 9.61 7.47 14.56
CA SER A 45 9.80 6.47 13.49
C SER A 45 9.67 5.02 13.97
N LYS A 46 10.01 4.72 15.23
CA LYS A 46 9.85 3.36 15.77
C LYS A 46 8.37 3.03 15.96
N GLU A 47 7.59 4.00 16.44
CA GLU A 47 6.15 3.83 16.58
C GLU A 47 5.48 3.71 15.21
N SER A 48 5.91 4.49 14.22
CA SER A 48 5.46 4.36 12.83
C SER A 48 5.74 2.97 12.28
N ILE A 49 6.97 2.46 12.42
CA ILE A 49 7.33 1.12 11.94
C ILE A 49 6.50 0.06 12.67
N ARG A 50 6.37 0.17 13.99
CA ARG A 50 5.58 -0.77 14.77
C ARG A 50 4.14 -0.84 14.30
N GLN A 51 3.48 0.31 14.19
CA GLN A 51 2.09 0.39 13.75
C GLN A 51 1.92 -0.05 12.30
N GLY A 52 2.82 0.37 11.41
CA GLY A 52 2.81 -0.03 10.01
C GLY A 52 3.00 -1.54 9.82
N VAL A 53 3.88 -2.17 10.63
CA VAL A 53 4.06 -3.62 10.61
C VAL A 53 2.84 -4.35 11.15
N ILE A 54 2.17 -3.85 12.19
CA ILE A 54 0.92 -4.43 12.70
C ILE A 54 -0.14 -4.41 11.59
N TYR A 55 -0.38 -3.26 10.97
CA TYR A 55 -1.37 -3.11 9.92
C TYR A 55 -1.07 -3.96 8.67
N LEU A 56 0.20 -4.03 8.28
CA LEU A 56 0.63 -4.93 7.21
C LEU A 56 0.39 -6.40 7.56
N THR A 57 0.70 -6.79 8.81
CA THR A 57 0.50 -8.16 9.30
C THR A 57 -0.96 -8.57 9.23
N GLU A 58 -1.88 -7.71 9.68
CA GLU A 58 -3.32 -7.93 9.61
C GLU A 58 -3.78 -8.12 8.15
N ASN A 59 -3.29 -7.30 7.22
CA ASN A 59 -3.60 -7.44 5.80
C ASN A 59 -3.04 -8.73 5.20
N LEU A 60 -1.82 -9.14 5.58
CA LEU A 60 -1.21 -10.38 5.10
C LEU A 60 -1.96 -11.62 5.61
N GLN A 61 -2.37 -11.62 6.87
CA GLN A 61 -3.16 -12.71 7.46
C GLN A 61 -4.54 -12.79 6.79
N LEU A 62 -5.21 -11.66 6.59
CA LEU A 62 -6.49 -11.63 5.89
C LEU A 62 -6.36 -12.13 4.44
N ALA A 63 -5.28 -11.74 3.74
CA ALA A 63 -5.02 -12.21 2.38
C ALA A 63 -4.81 -13.74 2.33
N GLU A 64 -4.07 -14.31 3.29
CA GLU A 64 -3.90 -15.75 3.43
C GLU A 64 -5.22 -16.45 3.70
N GLU A 65 -6.04 -15.96 4.64
CA GLU A 65 -7.37 -16.49 4.96
C GLU A 65 -8.32 -16.49 3.74
N LYS A 66 -8.23 -15.43 2.89
CA LYS A 66 -9.04 -15.31 1.67
C LYS A 66 -8.43 -16.02 0.46
N GLY A 67 -7.24 -16.58 0.57
CA GLY A 67 -6.57 -17.27 -0.52
C GLY A 67 -6.13 -16.35 -1.67
N VAL A 68 -5.84 -15.08 -1.39
CA VAL A 68 -5.33 -14.11 -2.37
C VAL A 68 -3.83 -13.90 -2.22
N GLU A 69 -3.20 -13.37 -3.28
CA GLU A 69 -1.75 -13.18 -3.29
C GLU A 69 -1.27 -12.06 -2.35
N VAL A 70 -0.01 -12.14 -1.92
CA VAL A 70 0.64 -11.18 -1.01
C VAL A 70 0.58 -9.74 -1.51
N TRP A 71 0.63 -9.51 -2.81
CA TRP A 71 0.60 -8.15 -3.39
C TRP A 71 -0.77 -7.48 -3.27
N THR A 72 -1.83 -8.27 -3.09
CA THR A 72 -3.14 -7.76 -2.69
C THR A 72 -3.09 -7.14 -1.29
N ALA A 73 -2.45 -7.80 -0.32
CA ALA A 73 -2.25 -7.26 1.03
C ALA A 73 -1.40 -5.98 1.03
N VAL A 74 -0.35 -5.95 0.21
CA VAL A 74 0.48 -4.74 0.05
C VAL A 74 -0.33 -3.60 -0.56
N GLN A 75 -1.14 -3.84 -1.60
CA GLN A 75 -2.01 -2.81 -2.15
C GLN A 75 -3.09 -2.36 -1.15
N ALA A 76 -3.62 -3.28 -0.34
CA ALA A 76 -4.58 -2.99 0.71
C ALA A 76 -4.02 -2.08 1.82
N TYR A 77 -2.71 -2.05 2.00
CA TYR A 77 -2.06 -1.08 2.89
C TYR A 77 -2.42 0.37 2.50
N ASN A 78 -2.51 0.65 1.20
CA ASN A 78 -2.89 1.97 0.67
C ASN A 78 -4.41 2.13 0.48
N PHE A 79 -5.15 1.06 0.16
CA PHE A 79 -6.57 1.11 -0.17
C PHE A 79 -7.51 0.77 1.00
N GLY A 80 -6.97 0.22 2.07
CA GLY A 80 -7.74 -0.38 3.15
C GLY A 80 -8.02 -1.87 2.93
N PRO A 81 -8.34 -2.62 4.01
CA PRO A 81 -8.45 -4.08 4.01
C PRO A 81 -9.60 -4.61 3.14
N ALA A 82 -10.67 -3.84 2.91
CA ALA A 82 -11.77 -4.24 2.05
C ALA A 82 -11.34 -4.53 0.59
N TYR A 83 -10.17 -4.04 0.17
CA TYR A 83 -9.59 -4.40 -1.12
C TYR A 83 -9.25 -5.89 -1.24
N ILE A 84 -8.93 -6.54 -0.12
CA ILE A 84 -8.62 -7.98 -0.08
C ILE A 84 -9.89 -8.80 -0.41
N ASP A 85 -11.02 -8.46 0.17
CA ASP A 85 -12.31 -9.10 -0.16
C ASP A 85 -12.68 -8.87 -1.63
N TYR A 86 -12.50 -7.63 -2.11
CA TYR A 86 -12.75 -7.31 -3.52
C TYR A 86 -11.93 -8.19 -4.47
N ILE A 87 -10.63 -8.37 -4.21
CA ILE A 87 -9.77 -9.21 -5.05
C ILE A 87 -10.14 -10.70 -4.94
N ALA A 88 -10.51 -11.18 -3.76
CA ALA A 88 -10.99 -12.55 -3.58
C ALA A 88 -12.21 -12.86 -4.45
N GLU A 89 -13.12 -11.89 -4.60
CA GLU A 89 -14.30 -12.00 -5.48
C GLU A 89 -13.98 -11.86 -6.98
N HIS A 90 -12.78 -11.38 -7.32
CA HIS A 90 -12.36 -11.09 -8.71
C HIS A 90 -11.17 -11.94 -9.19
N GLY A 91 -11.00 -13.14 -8.65
CA GLY A 91 -10.03 -14.12 -9.13
C GLY A 91 -8.76 -14.27 -8.31
N GLY A 92 -8.62 -13.53 -7.21
CA GLY A 92 -7.56 -13.73 -6.21
C GLY A 92 -6.20 -13.09 -6.53
N GLU A 93 -6.03 -12.48 -7.70
CA GLU A 93 -4.78 -11.83 -8.12
C GLU A 93 -4.94 -10.31 -8.24
N HIS A 94 -4.02 -9.56 -7.61
CA HIS A 94 -3.93 -8.12 -7.78
C HIS A 94 -3.45 -7.76 -9.18
N THR A 95 -4.25 -6.98 -9.89
CA THR A 95 -3.89 -6.43 -11.19
C THR A 95 -4.12 -4.92 -11.24
N LEU A 96 -3.36 -4.21 -12.08
CA LEU A 96 -3.55 -2.77 -12.26
C LEU A 96 -4.97 -2.40 -12.75
N PRO A 97 -5.62 -3.13 -13.66
CA PRO A 97 -7.01 -2.87 -14.03
C PRO A 97 -7.98 -3.00 -12.84
N LEU A 98 -7.86 -4.03 -12.00
CA LEU A 98 -8.69 -4.20 -10.80
C LEU A 98 -8.44 -3.10 -9.77
N ALA A 99 -7.17 -2.74 -9.53
CA ALA A 99 -6.82 -1.63 -8.65
C ALA A 99 -7.41 -0.30 -9.14
N LYS A 100 -7.37 -0.06 -10.45
CA LYS A 100 -7.96 1.14 -11.06
C LYS A 100 -9.48 1.17 -10.92
N GLU A 101 -10.13 0.03 -11.14
CA GLU A 101 -11.58 -0.10 -10.98
C GLU A 101 -12.00 0.13 -9.53
N TYR A 102 -11.33 -0.50 -8.57
CA TYR A 102 -11.59 -0.32 -7.15
C TYR A 102 -11.35 1.13 -6.69
N SER A 103 -10.26 1.75 -7.14
CA SER A 103 -9.98 3.16 -6.89
C SER A 103 -11.13 4.05 -7.38
N ARG A 104 -11.62 3.79 -8.60
CA ARG A 104 -12.70 4.57 -9.24
C ARG A 104 -14.06 4.38 -8.57
N THR A 105 -14.38 3.14 -8.19
CA THR A 105 -15.75 2.77 -7.77
C THR A 105 -15.95 2.76 -6.26
N VAL A 106 -14.87 2.62 -5.50
CA VAL A 106 -14.93 2.49 -4.04
C VAL A 106 -14.13 3.61 -3.35
N VAL A 107 -12.80 3.67 -3.55
CA VAL A 107 -11.95 4.57 -2.76
C VAL A 107 -12.26 6.05 -3.04
N ALA A 108 -12.20 6.46 -4.30
CA ALA A 108 -12.42 7.86 -4.68
C ALA A 108 -13.80 8.38 -4.26
N PRO A 109 -14.92 7.65 -4.51
CA PRO A 109 -16.24 8.08 -4.06
C PRO A 109 -16.39 8.15 -2.54
N SER A 110 -15.80 7.19 -1.79
CA SER A 110 -15.87 7.19 -0.32
C SER A 110 -15.20 8.42 0.31
N LEU A 111 -14.24 9.00 -0.40
CA LEU A 111 -13.49 10.19 0.00
C LEU A 111 -13.94 11.46 -0.76
N GLY A 112 -15.13 11.43 -1.38
CA GLY A 112 -15.82 12.59 -1.94
C GLY A 112 -15.62 12.83 -3.43
N ASN A 113 -14.77 12.07 -4.14
CA ASN A 113 -14.66 12.18 -5.59
C ASN A 113 -15.69 11.30 -6.30
N THR A 114 -16.91 11.78 -6.38
CA THR A 114 -18.02 11.09 -7.07
C THR A 114 -18.09 11.37 -8.57
N THR A 115 -17.30 12.33 -9.07
CA THR A 115 -17.28 12.75 -10.47
C THR A 115 -16.26 12.01 -11.32
N GLY A 116 -15.36 11.24 -10.68
CA GLY A 116 -14.27 10.55 -11.37
C GLY A 116 -13.14 11.47 -11.81
N GLU A 117 -12.94 12.60 -11.11
CA GLU A 117 -11.85 13.53 -11.37
C GLU A 117 -10.50 12.83 -11.22
N THR A 118 -9.58 13.10 -12.15
CA THR A 118 -8.24 12.52 -12.19
C THR A 118 -7.17 13.58 -12.30
N TYR A 119 -5.95 13.22 -11.87
CA TYR A 119 -4.76 14.03 -12.07
C TYR A 119 -3.61 13.22 -12.65
N THR A 120 -2.58 13.88 -13.16
CA THR A 120 -1.38 13.22 -13.67
C THR A 120 -0.42 12.95 -12.52
N TYR A 121 -0.05 11.70 -12.36
CA TYR A 121 0.92 11.22 -11.37
C TYR A 121 2.28 11.01 -12.04
N TYR A 122 3.21 11.92 -11.78
CA TYR A 122 4.53 11.95 -12.40
C TYR A 122 5.53 10.97 -11.75
N HIS A 123 5.17 9.70 -11.71
CA HIS A 123 6.07 8.63 -11.28
C HIS A 123 6.45 7.77 -12.49
N PRO A 124 7.74 7.39 -12.69
CA PRO A 124 8.16 6.65 -13.89
C PRO A 124 7.33 5.40 -14.18
N LEU A 125 7.07 4.58 -13.15
CA LEU A 125 6.25 3.36 -13.30
C LEU A 125 4.79 3.67 -13.67
N ALA A 126 4.25 4.78 -13.19
CA ALA A 126 2.90 5.20 -13.50
C ALA A 126 2.78 5.70 -14.94
N LEU A 127 3.75 6.51 -15.39
CA LEU A 127 3.78 7.05 -16.76
C LEU A 127 3.79 5.95 -17.82
N LEU A 128 4.45 4.82 -17.56
CA LEU A 128 4.44 3.65 -18.44
C LEU A 128 3.05 2.99 -18.57
N SER A 129 2.11 3.33 -17.68
CA SER A 129 0.76 2.74 -17.60
C SER A 129 -0.34 3.81 -17.65
N GLY A 130 -0.06 4.95 -18.30
CA GLY A 130 -1.02 6.04 -18.50
C GLY A 130 -0.94 7.18 -17.50
N GLY A 131 -0.21 7.06 -16.38
CA GLY A 131 0.13 8.13 -15.45
C GLY A 131 -1.04 8.87 -14.80
N LYS A 132 -2.19 8.23 -14.65
CA LYS A 132 -3.39 8.86 -14.07
C LYS A 132 -3.77 8.20 -12.76
N LEU A 133 -4.13 9.05 -11.77
CA LEU A 133 -4.80 8.65 -10.53
C LEU A 133 -6.10 9.41 -10.38
N TYR A 134 -7.08 8.79 -9.70
CA TYR A 134 -8.28 9.50 -9.27
C TYR A 134 -7.96 10.36 -8.06
N VAL A 135 -8.48 11.59 -8.05
CA VAL A 135 -8.42 12.46 -6.87
C VAL A 135 -9.08 11.71 -5.70
N ASN A 136 -8.42 11.66 -4.57
CA ASN A 136 -8.84 10.89 -3.39
C ASN A 136 -9.01 9.37 -3.64
N GLY A 137 -8.44 8.84 -4.73
CA GLY A 137 -8.59 7.43 -5.13
C GLY A 137 -7.48 6.51 -4.64
N GLY A 138 -6.55 7.01 -3.81
CA GLY A 138 -5.36 6.27 -3.42
C GLY A 138 -4.38 6.07 -4.60
N ASN A 139 -3.36 5.28 -4.37
CA ASN A 139 -2.30 5.00 -5.35
C ASN A 139 -2.45 3.60 -5.96
N ILE A 140 -3.05 3.50 -7.14
CA ILE A 140 -3.23 2.21 -7.86
C ILE A 140 -1.91 1.52 -8.24
N TYR A 141 -0.79 2.22 -8.17
CA TYR A 141 0.54 1.72 -8.47
C TYR A 141 1.32 1.30 -7.22
N TYR A 142 0.72 1.38 -6.03
CA TYR A 142 1.43 1.22 -4.76
C TYR A 142 2.19 -0.11 -4.66
N ALA A 143 1.51 -1.24 -4.80
CA ALA A 143 2.14 -2.56 -4.75
C ALA A 143 3.27 -2.70 -5.78
N ARG A 144 3.08 -2.17 -6.99
CA ARG A 144 4.09 -2.19 -8.05
C ARG A 144 5.32 -1.33 -7.71
N GLN A 145 5.12 -0.21 -7.03
CA GLN A 145 6.23 0.63 -6.54
C GLN A 145 7.02 -0.09 -5.44
N VAL A 146 6.33 -0.73 -4.50
CA VAL A 146 6.97 -1.54 -3.46
C VAL A 146 7.77 -2.69 -4.07
N GLN A 147 7.18 -3.42 -5.04
CA GLN A 147 7.90 -4.49 -5.77
C GLN A 147 9.16 -3.97 -6.45
N PHE A 148 9.06 -2.84 -7.12
CA PHE A 148 10.20 -2.24 -7.81
C PHE A 148 11.29 -1.83 -6.84
N ASN A 149 10.94 -1.16 -5.74
CA ASN A 149 11.89 -0.73 -4.71
C ASN A 149 12.57 -1.93 -4.03
N MET A 150 11.82 -2.99 -3.73
CA MET A 150 12.37 -4.22 -3.16
C MET A 150 13.41 -4.86 -4.11
N ARG A 151 13.09 -5.00 -5.40
CA ARG A 151 14.04 -5.52 -6.40
C ARG A 151 15.27 -4.63 -6.56
N LEU A 152 15.10 -3.32 -6.49
CA LEU A 152 16.20 -2.36 -6.58
C LEU A 152 17.15 -2.51 -5.38
N MET A 153 16.60 -2.64 -4.17
CA MET A 153 17.39 -2.86 -2.95
C MET A 153 18.13 -4.20 -3.00
N GLN A 154 17.49 -5.27 -3.45
CA GLN A 154 18.13 -6.58 -3.67
C GLN A 154 19.28 -6.48 -4.67
N PHE A 155 19.08 -5.78 -5.79
CA PHE A 155 20.11 -5.60 -6.82
C PHE A 155 21.35 -4.86 -6.29
N PHE A 156 21.17 -3.89 -5.40
CA PHE A 156 22.30 -3.17 -4.79
C PHE A 156 22.84 -3.80 -3.50
N ASN A 157 22.40 -5.00 -3.15
CA ASN A 157 22.81 -5.72 -1.93
C ASN A 157 22.62 -4.89 -0.64
N PHE A 158 21.46 -4.26 -0.50
CA PHE A 158 21.10 -3.56 0.73
C PHE A 158 20.72 -4.50 1.89
N PHE A 159 20.63 -5.79 1.61
CA PHE A 159 20.29 -6.85 2.57
C PHE A 159 21.40 -7.82 2.76
#